data_5559fee79a0aa35b2b541cebe38b1621
#
_entry.id   5559fee79a0aa35b2b541cebe38b1621
#
_cell.length_a   1.000
_cell.length_b   1.000
_cell.length_c   1.000
_cell.angle_alpha   90.00
_cell.angle_beta   90.00
_cell.angle_gamma   90.00
#
_symmetry.space_group_name_H-M   'P 1'
#
loop_
_entity.id
_entity.type
_entity.pdbx_description
1 polymer ?
#
loop_
_entity_poly.entity_id
_entity_poly.type
_entity_poly.pdbx_seq_one_letter_code
_entity_poly.pdbx_strand_id
1 'polypeptide(L)'
;MFAISERVVKLLQDNKITGCKFYPITINDHEDLSYYLLAITGRCGAFDISKSKVIETIEYPETVIQNSNIVIPKGKFSVMKGFHFPLASWDRSDFFIPEDGGDIIVTECVKDLLKKYKVTNVVLENIKDMIWNSGIYPENTALNS
;
A
#
# COMPACT_ATOMS: atom_id res chain seq x y z
N MET A 1 -0.27 7.25 -6.88
CA MET A 1 -1.13 8.34 -7.34
C MET A 1 -2.15 7.75 -8.32
N PHE A 2 -3.45 7.98 -8.13
CA PHE A 2 -4.50 7.29 -8.89
C PHE A 2 -5.46 8.29 -9.51
N ALA A 3 -5.82 8.06 -10.78
CA ALA A 3 -6.89 8.78 -11.43
C ALA A 3 -8.23 8.11 -11.13
N ILE A 4 -9.19 8.89 -10.64
CA ILE A 4 -10.54 8.42 -10.32
C ILE A 4 -11.59 9.28 -11.01
N SER A 5 -12.74 8.69 -11.34
CA SER A 5 -13.83 9.39 -11.97
C SER A 5 -14.54 10.34 -11.00
N GLU A 6 -15.20 11.36 -11.54
CA GLU A 6 -16.03 12.27 -10.77
C GLU A 6 -17.10 11.55 -9.94
N ARG A 7 -17.66 10.46 -10.46
CA ARG A 7 -18.61 9.62 -9.73
C ARG A 7 -18.03 9.09 -8.43
N VAL A 8 -16.77 8.63 -8.45
CA VAL A 8 -16.09 8.10 -7.26
C VAL A 8 -15.76 9.24 -6.31
N VAL A 9 -15.31 10.40 -6.81
CA VAL A 9 -15.09 11.60 -5.98
C VAL A 9 -16.35 11.97 -5.21
N LYS A 10 -17.48 12.11 -5.89
CA LYS A 10 -18.76 12.41 -5.25
C LYS A 10 -19.16 11.37 -4.21
N LEU A 11 -18.98 10.09 -4.53
CA LEU A 11 -19.26 9.00 -3.60
C LEU A 11 -18.47 9.14 -2.29
N LEU A 12 -17.17 9.41 -2.38
CA LEU A 12 -16.30 9.56 -1.21
C LEU A 12 -16.64 10.84 -0.42
N GLN A 13 -16.91 11.94 -1.09
CA GLN A 13 -17.28 13.21 -0.45
C GLN A 13 -18.65 13.15 0.25
N ASP A 14 -19.66 12.59 -0.40
CA ASP A 14 -21.02 12.46 0.17
C ASP A 14 -21.02 11.57 1.44
N ASN A 15 -20.12 10.60 1.50
CA ASN A 15 -19.93 9.74 2.66
C ASN A 15 -18.90 10.27 3.65
N LYS A 16 -18.39 11.49 3.47
CA LYS A 16 -17.44 12.18 4.36
C LYS A 16 -16.17 11.37 4.63
N ILE A 17 -15.72 10.65 3.63
CA ILE A 17 -14.49 9.85 3.71
C ILE A 17 -13.29 10.78 3.88
N THR A 18 -12.42 10.44 4.83
CA THR A 18 -11.26 11.24 5.25
C THR A 18 -9.94 10.66 4.78
N GLY A 19 -8.85 11.43 4.91
CA GLY A 19 -7.50 10.98 4.56
C GLY A 19 -7.16 11.05 3.09
N CYS A 20 -7.95 11.77 2.29
CA CYS A 20 -7.70 11.96 0.87
C CYS A 20 -8.08 13.37 0.39
N LYS A 21 -7.46 13.78 -0.71
CA LYS A 21 -7.77 15.01 -1.45
C LYS A 21 -7.89 14.70 -2.93
N PHE A 22 -8.67 15.52 -3.63
CA PHE A 22 -8.96 15.35 -5.04
C PHE A 22 -8.50 16.58 -5.81
N TYR A 23 -7.77 16.37 -6.89
CA TYR A 23 -7.29 17.43 -7.77
C TYR A 23 -7.78 17.14 -9.19
N PRO A 24 -8.50 18.08 -9.84
CA PRO A 24 -8.96 17.87 -11.21
C PRO A 24 -7.78 17.69 -12.15
N ILE A 25 -7.91 16.75 -13.08
CA ILE A 25 -6.92 16.48 -14.12
C ILE A 25 -7.59 16.42 -15.49
N THR A 26 -6.85 16.80 -16.52
CA THR A 26 -7.25 16.61 -17.91
C THR A 26 -6.50 15.43 -18.48
N ILE A 27 -7.22 14.54 -19.18
CA ILE A 27 -6.63 13.43 -19.89
C ILE A 27 -6.62 13.78 -21.37
N ASN A 28 -5.44 13.78 -22.00
CA ASN A 28 -5.31 14.01 -23.43
C ASN A 28 -6.20 13.05 -24.21
N ASP A 29 -6.86 13.57 -25.26
CA ASP A 29 -7.82 12.86 -26.11
C ASP A 29 -9.13 12.42 -25.42
N HIS A 30 -9.33 12.80 -24.15
CA HIS A 30 -10.54 12.53 -23.35
C HIS A 30 -10.97 13.73 -22.52
N GLU A 31 -10.94 14.91 -23.13
CA GLU A 31 -11.26 16.19 -22.44
C GLU A 31 -12.72 16.31 -21.99
N ASP A 32 -13.59 15.47 -22.55
CA ASP A 32 -14.99 15.34 -22.18
C ASP A 32 -15.22 14.57 -20.88
N LEU A 33 -14.18 13.87 -20.37
CA LEU A 33 -14.27 13.06 -19.18
C LEU A 33 -13.69 13.80 -17.96
N SER A 34 -14.46 13.87 -16.89
CA SER A 34 -14.03 14.47 -15.63
C SER A 34 -13.30 13.43 -14.77
N TYR A 35 -12.00 13.59 -14.67
CA TYR A 35 -11.14 12.79 -13.79
C TYR A 35 -10.45 13.65 -12.75
N TYR A 36 -10.09 12.98 -11.65
CA TYR A 36 -9.40 13.59 -10.52
C TYR A 36 -8.24 12.70 -10.10
N LEU A 37 -7.18 13.35 -9.67
CA LEU A 37 -6.08 12.71 -8.99
C LEU A 37 -6.46 12.51 -7.53
N LEU A 38 -6.39 11.27 -7.05
CA LEU A 38 -6.56 10.93 -5.65
C LEU A 38 -5.19 11.03 -4.94
N ALA A 39 -5.08 11.95 -4.00
CA ALA A 39 -3.92 12.09 -3.13
C ALA A 39 -4.27 11.65 -1.72
N ILE A 40 -3.47 10.74 -1.15
CA ILE A 40 -3.68 10.24 0.20
C ILE A 40 -2.94 11.13 1.20
N THR A 41 -3.67 11.65 2.16
CA THR A 41 -3.15 12.56 3.19
C THR A 41 -3.12 11.94 4.58
N GLY A 42 -3.88 10.87 4.82
CA GLY A 42 -3.87 10.14 6.08
C GLY A 42 -2.58 9.38 6.31
N ARG A 43 -2.21 9.17 7.56
CA ARG A 43 -0.94 8.55 7.96
C ARG A 43 -1.11 7.62 9.16
N CYS A 44 -0.26 6.61 9.20
CA CYS A 44 0.05 5.84 10.40
C CYS A 44 1.56 5.67 10.53
N GLY A 45 2.02 5.24 11.70
CA GLY A 45 3.44 4.93 11.92
C GLY A 45 3.93 3.75 11.08
N ALA A 46 5.22 3.49 11.18
CA ALA A 46 5.87 2.39 10.48
C ALA A 46 5.27 1.02 10.85
N PHE A 47 5.40 0.05 9.95
CA PHE A 47 4.98 -1.32 10.22
C PHE A 47 5.80 -1.97 11.33
N ASP A 48 5.14 -2.73 12.17
CA ASP A 48 5.76 -3.60 13.15
C ASP A 48 6.03 -4.97 12.54
N ILE A 49 7.19 -5.10 11.92
CA ILE A 49 7.62 -6.33 11.23
C ILE A 49 7.65 -7.52 12.17
N SER A 50 7.92 -7.31 13.47
CA SER A 50 8.02 -8.39 14.46
C SER A 50 6.72 -9.18 14.64
N LYS A 51 5.59 -8.57 14.30
CA LYS A 51 4.26 -9.19 14.37
C LYS A 51 3.83 -9.92 13.11
N SER A 52 4.56 -9.75 12.02
CA SER A 52 4.28 -10.45 10.77
C SER A 52 4.77 -11.90 10.84
N LYS A 53 3.99 -12.79 10.21
CA LYS A 53 4.35 -14.21 10.18
C LYS A 53 5.31 -14.48 9.02
N VAL A 54 6.45 -15.09 9.30
CA VAL A 54 7.35 -15.59 8.26
C VAL A 54 6.73 -16.84 7.63
N ILE A 55 6.51 -16.82 6.31
CA ILE A 55 5.99 -17.96 5.54
C ILE A 55 7.15 -18.77 4.96
N GLU A 56 8.14 -18.07 4.40
CA GLU A 56 9.28 -18.66 3.70
C GLU A 56 10.51 -17.78 3.89
N THR A 57 11.67 -18.41 3.94
CA THR A 57 12.96 -17.70 3.90
C THR A 57 13.75 -18.20 2.70
N ILE A 58 14.19 -17.29 1.85
CA ILE A 58 14.99 -17.57 0.66
C ILE A 58 16.40 -17.06 0.92
N GLU A 59 17.39 -17.91 0.67
CA GLU A 59 18.80 -17.59 0.83
C GLU A 59 19.49 -17.55 -0.54
N TYR A 60 20.18 -16.45 -0.81
CA TYR A 60 21.06 -16.32 -1.96
C TYR A 60 22.51 -16.39 -1.48
N PRO A 61 23.20 -17.54 -1.67
CA PRO A 61 24.57 -17.74 -1.20
C PRO A 61 25.57 -16.85 -1.95
N GLU A 62 25.22 -16.38 -3.14
CA GLU A 62 26.01 -15.48 -3.96
C GLU A 62 25.11 -14.44 -4.64
N THR A 63 25.73 -13.38 -5.13
CA THR A 63 25.00 -12.35 -5.90
C THR A 63 24.52 -12.94 -7.23
N VAL A 64 23.23 -12.86 -7.48
CA VAL A 64 22.60 -13.32 -8.72
C VAL A 64 22.27 -12.13 -9.61
N ILE A 65 22.62 -12.21 -10.88
CA ILE A 65 22.26 -11.22 -11.90
C ILE A 65 21.14 -11.82 -12.75
N GLN A 66 19.95 -11.28 -12.62
CA GLN A 66 18.80 -11.63 -13.46
C GLN A 66 18.60 -10.54 -14.53
N ASN A 67 18.60 -10.95 -15.81
CA ASN A 67 18.31 -10.06 -16.94
C ASN A 67 18.99 -8.69 -16.85
N SER A 68 20.26 -8.62 -17.13
CA SER A 68 21.12 -7.42 -17.25
C SER A 68 20.91 -6.23 -16.30
N ASN A 69 19.74 -6.09 -15.66
CA ASN A 69 19.35 -4.92 -14.87
C ASN A 69 18.91 -5.25 -13.43
N ILE A 70 18.71 -6.52 -13.07
CA ILE A 70 18.28 -6.90 -11.72
C ILE A 70 19.43 -7.64 -11.03
N VAL A 71 20.00 -6.98 -10.04
CA VAL A 71 21.05 -7.55 -9.19
C VAL A 71 20.43 -7.94 -7.85
N ILE A 72 20.41 -9.23 -7.56
CA ILE A 72 19.99 -9.75 -6.25
C ILE A 72 21.28 -9.98 -5.45
N PRO A 73 21.55 -9.19 -4.41
CA PRO A 73 22.75 -9.35 -3.61
C PRO A 73 22.71 -10.66 -2.81
N LYS A 74 23.85 -11.20 -2.49
CA LYS A 74 23.98 -12.29 -1.51
C LYS A 74 23.29 -11.90 -0.20
N GLY A 75 22.49 -12.80 0.36
CA GLY A 75 21.80 -12.57 1.61
C GLY A 75 20.56 -13.42 1.79
N LYS A 76 19.83 -13.13 2.84
CA LYS A 76 18.54 -13.77 3.16
C LYS A 76 17.42 -12.77 3.07
N PHE A 77 16.30 -13.19 2.51
CA PHE A 77 15.06 -12.43 2.63
C PHE A 77 13.92 -13.35 3.05
N SER A 78 12.97 -12.78 3.75
CA SER A 78 11.81 -13.53 4.23
C SER A 78 10.56 -13.05 3.51
N VAL A 79 9.76 -14.01 3.08
CA VAL A 79 8.38 -13.79 2.66
C VAL A 79 7.52 -13.75 3.91
N MET A 80 6.82 -12.66 4.12
CA MET A 80 6.06 -12.35 5.32
C MET A 80 4.57 -12.30 5.02
N LYS A 81 3.75 -12.64 5.99
CA LYS A 81 2.29 -12.48 5.92
C LYS A 81 1.81 -11.53 7.01
N GLY A 82 0.95 -10.60 6.61
CA GLY A 82 0.29 -9.64 7.48
C GLY A 82 1.08 -8.35 7.67
N PHE A 83 0.37 -7.23 7.58
CA PHE A 83 0.87 -5.92 7.98
C PHE A 83 0.31 -5.54 9.34
N HIS A 84 1.18 -5.08 10.23
CA HIS A 84 0.82 -4.61 11.56
C HIS A 84 1.42 -3.22 11.78
N PHE A 85 0.65 -2.34 12.36
CA PHE A 85 1.12 -1.02 12.78
C PHE A 85 0.51 -0.68 14.14
N PRO A 86 1.17 0.15 14.96
CA PRO A 86 0.61 0.58 16.23
C PRO A 86 -0.64 1.43 16.01
N LEU A 87 -1.78 1.01 16.51
CA LEU A 87 -3.05 1.75 16.35
C LEU A 87 -2.99 3.17 16.89
N ALA A 88 -2.16 3.41 17.91
CA ALA A 88 -1.95 4.75 18.48
C ALA A 88 -1.25 5.72 17.50
N SER A 89 -0.54 5.20 16.50
CA SER A 89 0.15 6.00 15.49
C SER A 89 -0.74 6.40 14.31
N TRP A 90 -1.92 5.81 14.21
CA TRP A 90 -2.87 6.09 13.12
C TRP A 90 -3.69 7.34 13.43
N ASP A 91 -3.77 8.24 12.46
CA ASP A 91 -4.50 9.51 12.56
C ASP A 91 -6.02 9.39 12.46
N ARG A 92 -6.54 8.15 12.40
CA ARG A 92 -7.96 7.80 12.28
C ARG A 92 -8.63 8.13 10.95
N SER A 93 -7.85 8.48 9.93
CA SER A 93 -8.37 8.70 8.59
C SER A 93 -8.79 7.40 7.90
N ASP A 94 -9.71 7.50 6.94
CA ASP A 94 -10.25 6.36 6.20
C ASP A 94 -9.31 5.86 5.12
N PHE A 95 -8.52 6.76 4.53
CA PHE A 95 -7.40 6.44 3.66
C PHE A 95 -6.11 6.87 4.33
N PHE A 96 -5.11 6.00 4.40
CA PHE A 96 -3.83 6.33 5.01
C PHE A 96 -2.68 5.51 4.43
N ILE A 97 -1.47 6.01 4.62
CA ILE A 97 -0.23 5.38 4.20
C ILE A 97 0.69 5.27 5.41
N PRO A 98 1.39 4.14 5.60
CA PRO A 98 2.41 3.99 6.61
C PRO A 98 3.58 4.97 6.42
N GLU A 99 4.26 5.31 7.49
CA GLU A 99 5.40 6.23 7.48
C GLU A 99 6.55 5.72 6.61
N ASP A 100 6.80 4.42 6.61
CA ASP A 100 7.79 3.74 5.77
C ASP A 100 7.34 3.54 4.31
N GLY A 101 6.17 4.07 3.95
CA GLY A 101 5.63 4.00 2.60
C GLY A 101 4.95 2.66 2.31
N GLY A 102 4.73 2.39 1.03
CA GLY A 102 4.11 1.15 0.57
C GLY A 102 2.67 1.33 0.10
N ASP A 103 1.83 0.37 0.42
CA ASP A 103 0.46 0.31 -0.06
C ASP A 103 -0.47 1.30 0.67
N ILE A 104 -1.52 1.71 -0.02
CA ILE A 104 -2.60 2.49 0.58
C ILE A 104 -3.47 1.55 1.39
N ILE A 105 -3.70 1.93 2.64
CA ILE A 105 -4.60 1.23 3.54
C ILE A 105 -5.92 2.00 3.61
N VAL A 106 -7.01 1.26 3.64
CA VAL A 106 -8.36 1.81 3.78
C VAL A 106 -9.10 1.16 4.92
N THR A 107 -10.00 1.91 5.54
CA THR A 107 -10.90 1.37 6.56
C THR A 107 -11.96 0.45 5.94
N GLU A 108 -12.57 -0.37 6.76
CA GLU A 108 -13.68 -1.23 6.33
C GLU A 108 -14.86 -0.44 5.77
N CYS A 109 -15.09 0.76 6.28
CA CYS A 109 -16.09 1.69 5.77
C CYS A 109 -15.87 2.00 4.28
N VAL A 110 -14.63 2.34 3.89
CA VAL A 110 -14.28 2.58 2.49
C VAL A 110 -14.45 1.31 1.66
N LYS A 111 -13.96 0.17 2.15
CA LYS A 111 -14.11 -1.12 1.47
C LYS A 111 -15.56 -1.42 1.14
N ASP A 112 -16.44 -1.29 2.13
CA ASP A 112 -17.87 -1.59 1.97
C ASP A 112 -18.55 -0.60 1.02
N LEU A 113 -18.18 0.67 1.09
CA LEU A 113 -18.65 1.72 0.19
C LEU A 113 -18.29 1.40 -1.26
N LEU A 114 -17.01 1.10 -1.54
CA LEU A 114 -16.55 0.78 -2.89
C LEU A 114 -17.22 -0.46 -3.46
N LYS A 115 -17.44 -1.48 -2.63
CA LYS A 115 -18.15 -2.71 -3.02
C LYS A 115 -19.63 -2.45 -3.31
N LYS A 116 -20.32 -1.74 -2.40
CA LYS A 116 -21.74 -1.41 -2.52
C LYS A 116 -22.04 -0.66 -3.82
N TYR A 117 -21.19 0.27 -4.20
CA TYR A 117 -21.36 1.08 -5.41
C TYR A 117 -20.63 0.53 -6.62
N LYS A 118 -20.15 -0.71 -6.55
CA LYS A 118 -19.51 -1.46 -7.65
C LYS A 118 -18.42 -0.65 -8.34
N VAL A 119 -17.54 -0.05 -7.54
CA VAL A 119 -16.35 0.63 -8.07
C VAL A 119 -15.41 -0.44 -8.62
N THR A 120 -15.02 -0.28 -9.89
CA THR A 120 -14.16 -1.20 -10.63
C THR A 120 -12.70 -0.76 -10.61
N ASN A 121 -11.81 -1.63 -11.07
CA ASN A 121 -10.35 -1.38 -11.14
C ASN A 121 -9.71 -1.12 -9.76
N VAL A 122 -10.28 -1.70 -8.73
CA VAL A 122 -9.76 -1.67 -7.36
C VAL A 122 -9.67 -3.10 -6.86
N VAL A 123 -8.49 -3.48 -6.38
CA VAL A 123 -8.27 -4.74 -5.66
C VAL A 123 -8.07 -4.40 -4.19
N LEU A 124 -8.86 -5.05 -3.34
CA LEU A 124 -8.80 -4.87 -1.89
C LEU A 124 -8.45 -6.20 -1.23
N GLU A 125 -7.36 -6.19 -0.50
CA GLU A 125 -6.90 -7.33 0.29
C GLU A 125 -6.95 -7.02 1.78
N ASN A 126 -7.19 -8.03 2.59
CA ASN A 126 -7.11 -7.86 4.03
C ASN A 126 -5.64 -7.72 4.44
N ILE A 127 -5.28 -6.68 5.16
CA ILE A 127 -3.90 -6.43 5.60
C ILE A 127 -3.31 -7.59 6.43
N LYS A 128 -4.15 -8.38 7.10
CA LYS A 128 -3.72 -9.58 7.85
C LYS A 128 -3.30 -10.74 6.95
N ASP A 129 -3.79 -10.76 5.72
CA ASP A 129 -3.53 -11.84 4.76
C ASP A 129 -2.51 -11.45 3.69
N MET A 130 -2.17 -10.19 3.61
CA MET A 130 -1.27 -9.65 2.61
C MET A 130 0.13 -10.27 2.74
N ILE A 131 0.67 -10.72 1.59
CA ILE A 131 2.01 -11.32 1.50
C ILE A 131 2.98 -10.29 0.95
N TRP A 132 4.12 -10.13 1.60
CA TRP A 132 5.13 -9.15 1.22
C TRP A 132 6.54 -9.64 1.50
N ASN A 133 7.53 -9.02 0.88
CA ASN A 133 8.94 -9.36 1.05
C ASN A 133 9.62 -8.37 2.00
N SER A 134 10.32 -8.87 2.99
CA SER A 134 11.03 -8.06 3.98
C SER A 134 12.28 -7.33 3.44
N GLY A 135 12.61 -7.57 2.17
CA GLY A 135 13.87 -7.15 1.57
C GLY A 135 14.99 -8.17 1.76
N ILE A 136 16.11 -7.95 1.06
CA ILE A 136 17.30 -8.79 1.17
C ILE A 136 18.27 -8.14 2.14
N TYR A 137 18.61 -8.85 3.20
CA TYR A 137 19.59 -8.40 4.19
C TYR A 137 20.93 -9.07 3.91
N PRO A 138 22.04 -8.34 3.75
CA PRO A 138 23.37 -8.92 3.71
C PRO A 138 23.64 -9.73 4.98
N GLU A 139 24.31 -10.87 4.85
CA GLU A 139 24.58 -11.78 5.98
C GLU A 139 25.27 -11.14 7.21
N ASN A 140 25.97 -10.02 6.98
CA ASN A 140 26.73 -9.31 8.03
C ASN A 140 25.94 -8.18 8.71
N THR A 141 24.69 -7.94 8.33
CA THR A 141 23.85 -7.03 9.09
C THR A 141 23.24 -7.80 10.23
N ALA A 142 24.06 -8.05 11.27
CA ALA A 142 23.53 -8.47 12.55
C ALA A 142 22.47 -7.45 12.96
N LEU A 143 21.23 -7.87 13.04
CA LEU A 143 20.19 -7.16 13.77
C LEU A 143 20.60 -7.14 15.24
N ASN A 144 21.55 -6.27 15.56
CA ASN A 144 21.81 -5.86 16.94
C ASN A 144 20.73 -4.84 17.30
N SER A 145 19.68 -5.32 17.81
CA SER A 145 18.72 -4.53 18.57
C SER A 145 18.17 -5.34 19.69
#